data_ae5e60e51f2b4cde5154118d0e49456b
#
_entry.id   ae5e60e51f2b4cde5154118d0e49456b
#
_cell.length_a   1.000
_cell.length_b   1.000
_cell.length_c   1.000
_cell.angle_alpha   90.00
_cell.angle_beta   90.00
_cell.angle_gamma   90.00
#
_symmetry.space_group_name_H-M   'P 1'
#
loop_
_entity.id
_entity.type
_entity.pdbx_description
1 polymer ?
#
loop_
_entity_poly.entity_id
_entity_poly.type
_entity_poly.pdbx_seq_one_letter_code
_entity_poly.pdbx_strand_id
1 'polypeptide(L)'
;MAKIIAVANPKGGVGKTTTTVNLSACIAQQGKRVLCVDIDPQGNSTSGLGIDKEAVQYSVYDVLINGVDPKEAIEHSVVEGLDMLTARKELSGAEVELVNAMARETVLKRELDTIRDSYDYIFIDCPPSLGLLTINALTAADTLLAPIQCEYFALEGLSDLMNTVKLVKQRLNTNLQVEGVVLTMFDARTNLSGQVVNEVKKFFKNKVYDTIIPRSVRLSEAPSFGLPITLYDPRCSGSRAYKALANELIGKEN
;
A
#
# COMPACT_ATOMS: atom_id res chain seq x y z
N MET A 1 8.48 -10.11 14.57
CA MET A 1 8.64 -9.85 13.12
C MET A 1 7.44 -9.10 12.60
N ALA A 2 7.65 -8.02 11.84
CA ALA A 2 6.56 -7.27 11.22
C ALA A 2 5.76 -8.12 10.23
N LYS A 3 4.46 -7.83 10.10
CA LYS A 3 3.64 -8.27 8.98
C LYS A 3 3.84 -7.31 7.80
N ILE A 4 4.30 -7.83 6.67
CA ILE A 4 4.53 -7.05 5.45
C ILE A 4 3.32 -7.18 4.53
N ILE A 5 2.69 -6.06 4.20
CA ILE A 5 1.46 -5.98 3.40
C ILE A 5 1.72 -5.15 2.14
N ALA A 6 1.70 -5.78 0.96
CA ALA A 6 1.72 -5.06 -0.30
C ALA A 6 0.31 -4.53 -0.63
N VAL A 7 0.20 -3.24 -0.95
CA VAL A 7 -1.06 -2.61 -1.39
C VAL A 7 -0.99 -2.44 -2.90
N ALA A 8 -1.62 -3.34 -3.65
CA ALA A 8 -1.48 -3.38 -5.10
C ALA A 8 -2.81 -3.56 -5.84
N ASN A 9 -2.89 -2.89 -6.99
CA ASN A 9 -3.90 -3.08 -8.03
C ASN A 9 -3.35 -2.45 -9.32
N PRO A 10 -3.38 -3.13 -10.48
CA PRO A 10 -2.85 -2.58 -11.73
C PRO A 10 -3.65 -1.38 -12.24
N LYS A 11 -4.89 -1.21 -11.81
CA LYS A 11 -5.71 -0.07 -12.19
C LYS A 11 -5.26 1.19 -11.43
N GLY A 12 -5.07 2.28 -12.16
CA GLY A 12 -4.81 3.60 -11.57
C GLY A 12 -6.04 4.17 -10.87
N GLY A 13 -5.83 5.01 -9.84
CA GLY A 13 -6.91 5.77 -9.19
C GLY A 13 -7.85 4.96 -8.29
N VAL A 14 -7.58 3.69 -7.99
CA VAL A 14 -8.46 2.85 -7.13
C VAL A 14 -8.28 3.10 -5.63
N GLY A 15 -7.37 4.00 -5.23
CA GLY A 15 -7.12 4.34 -3.84
C GLY A 15 -6.02 3.52 -3.15
N LYS A 16 -5.04 2.99 -3.89
CA LYS A 16 -3.86 2.31 -3.30
C LYS A 16 -3.15 3.22 -2.31
N THR A 17 -2.58 4.31 -2.78
CA THR A 17 -1.88 5.31 -1.97
C THR A 17 -2.74 5.85 -0.82
N THR A 18 -4.00 6.20 -1.12
CA THR A 18 -4.94 6.68 -0.09
C THR A 18 -5.14 5.62 1.00
N THR A 19 -5.24 4.35 0.62
CA THR A 19 -5.38 3.25 1.59
C THR A 19 -4.09 3.05 2.37
N THR A 20 -2.94 3.03 1.71
CA THR A 20 -1.64 2.86 2.36
C THR A 20 -1.41 3.95 3.41
N VAL A 21 -1.50 5.23 3.02
CA VAL A 21 -1.29 6.39 3.91
C VAL A 21 -2.24 6.36 5.11
N ASN A 22 -3.54 6.19 4.86
CA ASN A 22 -4.52 6.34 5.94
C ASN A 22 -4.62 5.11 6.83
N LEU A 23 -4.43 3.90 6.29
CA LEU A 23 -4.46 2.67 7.07
C LEU A 23 -3.21 2.58 7.95
N SER A 24 -2.01 2.85 7.42
CA SER A 24 -0.76 2.87 8.19
C SER A 24 -0.83 3.91 9.32
N ALA A 25 -1.32 5.12 9.03
CA ALA A 25 -1.52 6.16 10.04
C ALA A 25 -2.50 5.74 11.15
N CYS A 26 -3.64 5.11 10.80
CA CYS A 26 -4.60 4.61 11.78
C CYS A 26 -4.03 3.51 12.67
N ILE A 27 -3.17 2.64 12.14
CA ILE A 27 -2.54 1.55 12.88
C ILE A 27 -1.45 2.11 13.81
N ALA A 28 -0.63 3.06 13.34
CA ALA A 28 0.37 3.73 14.16
C ALA A 28 -0.28 4.47 15.34
N GLN A 29 -1.40 5.17 15.11
CA GLN A 29 -2.18 5.84 16.17
C GLN A 29 -2.78 4.88 17.21
N GLN A 30 -2.76 3.57 16.96
CA GLN A 30 -3.10 2.53 17.94
C GLN A 30 -1.88 1.99 18.69
N GLY A 31 -0.74 2.69 18.61
CA GLY A 31 0.49 2.35 19.34
C GLY A 31 1.33 1.26 18.67
N LYS A 32 1.09 0.94 17.38
CA LYS A 32 1.94 0.03 16.62
C LYS A 32 3.07 0.78 15.94
N ARG A 33 4.23 0.14 15.80
CA ARG A 33 5.36 0.65 15.01
C ARG A 33 5.14 0.27 13.57
N VAL A 34 4.99 1.25 12.69
CA VAL A 34 4.62 1.04 11.29
C VAL A 34 5.67 1.66 10.38
N LEU A 35 6.05 0.94 9.32
CA LEU A 35 6.82 1.48 8.20
C LEU A 35 5.93 1.51 6.97
N CYS A 36 5.89 2.65 6.30
CA CYS A 36 5.35 2.76 4.95
C CYS A 36 6.51 2.79 3.95
N VAL A 37 6.45 1.99 2.91
CA VAL A 37 7.44 1.91 1.82
C VAL A 37 6.77 2.34 0.53
N ASP A 38 7.20 3.46 -0.02
CA ASP A 38 6.69 3.96 -1.30
C ASP A 38 7.55 3.42 -2.43
N ILE A 39 6.98 2.54 -3.27
CA ILE A 39 7.66 2.05 -4.46
C ILE A 39 6.99 2.51 -5.76
N ASP A 40 6.10 3.51 -5.66
CA ASP A 40 5.58 4.22 -6.83
C ASP A 40 6.52 5.40 -7.16
N PRO A 41 7.10 5.48 -8.38
CA PRO A 41 7.94 6.60 -8.79
C PRO A 41 7.28 7.98 -8.67
N GLN A 42 5.96 8.03 -8.59
CA GLN A 42 5.23 9.29 -8.35
C GLN A 42 5.44 9.83 -6.92
N GLY A 43 5.78 8.96 -5.95
CA GLY A 43 6.05 9.35 -4.58
C GLY A 43 4.84 9.96 -3.87
N ASN A 44 3.64 9.47 -4.16
CA ASN A 44 2.41 10.05 -3.63
C ASN A 44 2.18 9.71 -2.16
N SER A 45 2.59 8.53 -1.68
CA SER A 45 2.55 8.18 -0.26
C SER A 45 3.52 9.03 0.53
N THR A 46 4.71 9.29 -0.03
CA THR A 46 5.74 10.15 0.55
C THR A 46 5.19 11.54 0.83
N SER A 47 4.64 12.19 -0.20
CA SER A 47 4.02 13.51 -0.03
C SER A 47 2.78 13.48 0.88
N GLY A 48 1.98 12.42 0.80
CA GLY A 48 0.77 12.23 1.61
C GLY A 48 1.03 12.05 3.11
N LEU A 49 2.26 11.72 3.49
CA LEU A 49 2.74 11.65 4.88
C LEU A 49 3.60 12.85 5.29
N GLY A 50 3.57 13.93 4.50
CA GLY A 50 4.17 15.22 4.84
C GLY A 50 5.67 15.31 4.62
N ILE A 51 6.27 14.37 3.87
CA ILE A 51 7.70 14.36 3.61
C ILE A 51 7.99 15.07 2.28
N ASP A 52 8.92 16.03 2.31
CA ASP A 52 9.41 16.71 1.11
C ASP A 52 10.40 15.81 0.37
N LYS A 53 9.99 15.32 -0.79
CA LYS A 53 10.79 14.43 -1.64
C LYS A 53 12.13 15.04 -2.10
N GLU A 54 12.20 16.35 -2.21
CA GLU A 54 13.42 17.05 -2.64
C GLU A 54 14.41 17.26 -1.48
N ALA A 55 13.95 17.13 -0.23
CA ALA A 55 14.78 17.34 0.96
C ALA A 55 15.41 16.04 1.50
N VAL A 56 14.90 14.87 1.10
CA VAL A 56 15.44 13.60 1.60
C VAL A 56 16.80 13.28 0.99
N GLN A 57 17.71 12.75 1.80
CA GLN A 57 19.06 12.38 1.35
C GLN A 57 19.05 11.09 0.54
N TYR A 58 18.40 10.06 1.04
CA TYR A 58 18.28 8.74 0.42
C TYR A 58 16.81 8.34 0.29
N SER A 59 16.50 7.55 -0.72
CA SER A 59 15.17 7.05 -1.01
C SER A 59 15.19 5.53 -1.23
N VAL A 60 14.05 4.92 -1.47
CA VAL A 60 13.97 3.50 -1.82
C VAL A 60 14.77 3.17 -3.09
N TYR A 61 14.96 4.13 -4.00
CA TYR A 61 15.84 3.95 -5.16
C TYR A 61 17.28 3.67 -4.71
N ASP A 62 17.81 4.45 -3.75
CA ASP A 62 19.17 4.29 -3.25
C ASP A 62 19.36 2.95 -2.55
N VAL A 63 18.33 2.50 -1.83
CA VAL A 63 18.32 1.16 -1.20
C VAL A 63 18.34 0.05 -2.24
N LEU A 64 17.52 0.15 -3.29
CA LEU A 64 17.39 -0.91 -4.31
C LEU A 64 18.56 -0.97 -5.27
N ILE A 65 19.17 0.17 -5.62
CA ILE A 65 20.16 0.29 -6.71
C ILE A 65 21.56 0.58 -6.16
N ASN A 66 21.69 1.51 -5.21
CA ASN A 66 22.98 1.99 -4.73
C ASN A 66 23.49 1.23 -3.49
N GLY A 67 22.66 0.31 -2.92
CA GLY A 67 23.03 -0.51 -1.76
C GLY A 67 23.13 0.27 -0.45
N VAL A 68 22.39 1.38 -0.32
CA VAL A 68 22.27 2.15 0.92
C VAL A 68 21.51 1.31 1.95
N ASP A 69 21.98 1.29 3.20
CA ASP A 69 21.27 0.61 4.28
C ASP A 69 19.86 1.23 4.44
N PRO A 70 18.79 0.43 4.43
CA PRO A 70 17.43 0.95 4.63
C PRO A 70 17.28 1.86 5.85
N LYS A 71 18.04 1.60 6.92
CA LYS A 71 18.00 2.42 8.14
C LYS A 71 18.45 3.87 7.91
N GLU A 72 19.33 4.10 6.95
CA GLU A 72 19.81 5.46 6.60
C GLU A 72 18.82 6.20 5.69
N ALA A 73 17.90 5.48 5.04
CA ALA A 73 16.92 6.01 4.10
C ALA A 73 15.51 6.16 4.72
N ILE A 74 15.35 5.82 6.01
CA ILE A 74 14.08 5.96 6.71
C ILE A 74 13.91 7.39 7.21
N GLU A 75 12.75 7.96 6.90
CA GLU A 75 12.31 9.27 7.37
C GLU A 75 11.14 9.14 8.35
N HIS A 76 11.04 10.06 9.29
CA HIS A 76 9.91 10.13 10.21
C HIS A 76 8.75 10.90 9.59
N SER A 77 7.54 10.35 9.64
CA SER A 77 6.36 11.03 9.14
C SER A 77 5.76 12.00 10.17
N VAL A 78 4.72 12.73 9.74
CA VAL A 78 3.93 13.62 10.63
C VAL A 78 3.09 12.84 11.66
N VAL A 79 3.09 11.52 11.63
CA VAL A 79 2.35 10.63 12.55
C VAL A 79 3.34 9.89 13.43
N GLU A 80 3.23 10.06 14.74
CA GLU A 80 4.05 9.34 15.70
C GLU A 80 3.90 7.82 15.54
N GLY A 81 5.03 7.10 15.52
CA GLY A 81 5.07 5.65 15.33
C GLY A 81 4.93 5.18 13.87
N LEU A 82 4.87 6.13 12.91
CA LEU A 82 4.87 5.83 11.48
C LEU A 82 6.12 6.40 10.81
N ASP A 83 6.98 5.51 10.35
CA ASP A 83 8.15 5.83 9.55
C ASP A 83 7.89 5.60 8.05
N MET A 84 8.77 6.15 7.22
CA MET A 84 8.64 6.13 5.76
C MET A 84 9.97 5.81 5.08
N LEU A 85 9.97 4.82 4.20
CA LEU A 85 10.98 4.67 3.17
C LEU A 85 10.45 5.33 1.89
N THR A 86 11.02 6.47 1.54
CA THR A 86 10.46 7.43 0.59
C THR A 86 10.72 7.04 -0.87
N ALA A 87 9.85 7.49 -1.79
CA ALA A 87 10.11 7.45 -3.23
C ALA A 87 10.43 8.82 -3.80
N ARG A 88 11.31 8.82 -4.79
CA ARG A 88 11.66 9.97 -5.63
C ARG A 88 11.53 9.59 -7.10
N LYS A 89 11.56 10.59 -7.99
CA LYS A 89 11.43 10.40 -9.46
C LYS A 89 12.47 9.45 -10.06
N GLU A 90 13.66 9.37 -9.45
CA GLU A 90 14.75 8.49 -9.86
C GLU A 90 14.33 7.02 -9.85
N LEU A 91 13.37 6.65 -9.01
CA LEU A 91 12.83 5.28 -8.93
C LEU A 91 12.23 4.81 -10.28
N SER A 92 11.84 5.72 -11.18
CA SER A 92 11.41 5.35 -12.53
C SER A 92 12.49 4.65 -13.34
N GLY A 93 13.77 4.91 -13.06
CA GLY A 93 14.92 4.24 -13.66
C GLY A 93 15.18 2.84 -13.09
N ALA A 94 14.75 2.57 -11.87
CA ALA A 94 15.07 1.33 -11.16
C ALA A 94 14.60 0.07 -11.91
N GLU A 95 13.44 0.10 -12.59
CA GLU A 95 12.97 -1.05 -13.37
C GLU A 95 13.93 -1.42 -14.51
N VAL A 96 14.59 -0.43 -15.13
CA VAL A 96 15.58 -0.65 -16.20
C VAL A 96 16.90 -1.16 -15.62
N GLU A 97 17.35 -0.55 -14.51
CA GLU A 97 18.63 -0.88 -13.90
C GLU A 97 18.60 -2.28 -13.24
N LEU A 98 17.49 -2.64 -12.61
CA LEU A 98 17.30 -3.97 -12.02
C LEU A 98 17.24 -5.10 -13.07
N VAL A 99 16.97 -4.82 -14.36
CA VAL A 99 16.86 -5.88 -15.39
C VAL A 99 18.08 -6.80 -15.39
N ASN A 100 19.28 -6.24 -15.20
CA ASN A 100 20.54 -6.98 -15.23
C ASN A 100 21.01 -7.42 -13.84
N ALA A 101 20.29 -7.09 -12.77
CA ALA A 101 20.66 -7.46 -11.42
C ALA A 101 20.37 -8.95 -11.16
N MET A 102 21.31 -9.63 -10.49
CA MET A 102 21.07 -11.00 -10.04
C MET A 102 19.97 -11.02 -8.98
N ALA A 103 19.05 -11.99 -9.10
CA ALA A 103 17.90 -12.13 -8.19
C ALA A 103 17.08 -10.84 -8.04
N ARG A 104 16.92 -10.11 -9.13
CA ARG A 104 16.28 -8.78 -9.21
C ARG A 104 14.87 -8.71 -8.62
N GLU A 105 14.15 -9.82 -8.56
CA GLU A 105 12.80 -9.91 -8.01
C GLU A 105 12.79 -9.97 -6.46
N THR A 106 13.95 -10.14 -5.81
CA THR A 106 14.07 -10.32 -4.36
C THR A 106 14.85 -9.21 -3.66
N VAL A 107 15.25 -8.17 -4.38
CA VAL A 107 16.08 -7.08 -3.83
C VAL A 107 15.36 -6.39 -2.67
N LEU A 108 14.11 -5.95 -2.87
CA LEU A 108 13.34 -5.30 -1.81
C LEU A 108 13.14 -6.22 -0.60
N LYS A 109 12.90 -7.51 -0.82
CA LYS A 109 12.76 -8.48 0.27
C LYS A 109 14.00 -8.52 1.14
N ARG A 110 15.17 -8.66 0.53
CA ARG A 110 16.46 -8.74 1.23
C ARG A 110 16.67 -7.49 2.10
N GLU A 111 16.40 -6.32 1.57
CA GLU A 111 16.58 -5.07 2.29
C GLU A 111 15.58 -4.92 3.44
N LEU A 112 14.29 -5.21 3.22
CA LEU A 112 13.28 -5.14 4.28
C LEU A 112 13.49 -6.17 5.40
N ASP A 113 14.02 -7.36 5.08
CA ASP A 113 14.31 -8.38 6.08
C ASP A 113 15.33 -7.88 7.13
N THR A 114 16.23 -6.92 6.79
CA THR A 114 17.22 -6.34 7.73
C THR A 114 16.62 -5.44 8.80
N ILE A 115 15.44 -4.86 8.53
CA ILE A 115 14.77 -3.90 9.42
C ILE A 115 13.43 -4.41 9.96
N ARG A 116 13.01 -5.59 9.52
CA ARG A 116 11.69 -6.16 9.77
C ARG A 116 11.34 -6.26 11.27
N ASP A 117 12.31 -6.56 12.13
CA ASP A 117 12.09 -6.72 13.58
C ASP A 117 11.86 -5.39 14.31
N SER A 118 12.17 -4.26 13.67
CA SER A 118 11.95 -2.93 14.24
C SER A 118 10.48 -2.49 14.20
N TYR A 119 9.65 -3.16 13.41
CA TYR A 119 8.26 -2.77 13.17
C TYR A 119 7.27 -3.88 13.54
N ASP A 120 6.01 -3.51 13.68
CA ASP A 120 4.88 -4.42 13.83
C ASP A 120 4.19 -4.64 12.48
N TYR A 121 4.14 -3.59 11.64
CA TYR A 121 3.61 -3.63 10.27
C TYR A 121 4.53 -2.90 9.31
N ILE A 122 4.63 -3.41 8.08
CA ILE A 122 5.26 -2.74 6.93
C ILE A 122 4.24 -2.73 5.80
N PHE A 123 3.84 -1.54 5.33
CA PHE A 123 2.97 -1.36 4.17
C PHE A 123 3.80 -0.96 2.96
N ILE A 124 3.61 -1.62 1.82
CA ILE A 124 4.28 -1.29 0.56
C ILE A 124 3.25 -0.72 -0.41
N ASP A 125 3.36 0.58 -0.74
CA ASP A 125 2.52 1.24 -1.75
C ASP A 125 3.06 0.96 -3.14
N CYS A 126 2.29 0.24 -3.96
CA CYS A 126 2.72 -0.23 -5.27
C CYS A 126 2.23 0.70 -6.40
N PRO A 127 3.02 0.86 -7.49
CA PRO A 127 2.61 1.60 -8.67
C PRO A 127 1.41 0.94 -9.38
N PRO A 128 0.73 1.66 -10.29
CA PRO A 128 -0.40 1.13 -11.08
C PRO A 128 0.11 0.28 -12.26
N SER A 129 0.98 -0.68 -11.98
CA SER A 129 1.56 -1.60 -12.96
C SER A 129 1.85 -2.95 -12.30
N LEU A 130 2.02 -3.99 -13.11
CA LEU A 130 2.51 -5.30 -12.66
C LEU A 130 3.99 -5.50 -13.08
N GLY A 131 4.76 -4.41 -13.08
CA GLY A 131 6.18 -4.39 -13.41
C GLY A 131 7.08 -4.96 -12.30
N LEU A 132 8.39 -4.80 -12.48
CA LEU A 132 9.41 -5.39 -11.61
C LEU A 132 9.33 -4.85 -10.16
N LEU A 133 8.97 -3.58 -9.98
CA LEU A 133 8.74 -3.00 -8.65
C LEU A 133 7.60 -3.70 -7.92
N THR A 134 6.45 -3.88 -8.57
CA THR A 134 5.31 -4.61 -7.98
C THR A 134 5.66 -6.08 -7.69
N ILE A 135 6.44 -6.74 -8.56
CA ILE A 135 6.93 -8.10 -8.31
C ILE A 135 7.83 -8.13 -7.07
N ASN A 136 8.73 -7.15 -6.89
CA ASN A 136 9.54 -7.01 -5.68
C ASN A 136 8.68 -6.85 -4.43
N ALA A 137 7.64 -6.01 -4.48
CA ALA A 137 6.70 -5.85 -3.36
C ALA A 137 6.02 -7.17 -2.99
N LEU A 138 5.46 -7.88 -3.97
CA LEU A 138 4.77 -9.16 -3.76
C LEU A 138 5.73 -10.26 -3.29
N THR A 139 6.99 -10.20 -3.69
CA THR A 139 8.03 -11.14 -3.25
C THR A 139 8.44 -10.88 -1.80
N ALA A 140 8.45 -9.62 -1.37
CA ALA A 140 8.77 -9.21 -0.01
C ALA A 140 7.60 -9.38 0.97
N ALA A 141 6.35 -9.28 0.47
CA ALA A 141 5.16 -9.25 1.31
C ALA A 141 4.75 -10.63 1.86
N ASP A 142 4.17 -10.64 3.06
CA ASP A 142 3.44 -11.79 3.59
C ASP A 142 2.05 -11.87 2.97
N THR A 143 1.43 -10.69 2.76
CA THR A 143 0.06 -10.62 2.24
C THR A 143 -0.13 -9.46 1.26
N LEU A 144 -1.13 -9.62 0.38
CA LEU A 144 -1.61 -8.61 -0.55
C LEU A 144 -2.95 -8.03 -0.10
N LEU A 145 -3.02 -6.73 0.10
CA LEU A 145 -4.25 -5.95 0.23
C LEU A 145 -4.59 -5.31 -1.11
N ALA A 146 -5.80 -5.57 -1.65
CA ALA A 146 -6.22 -5.08 -2.94
C ALA A 146 -7.36 -4.05 -2.83
N PRO A 147 -7.08 -2.73 -2.91
CA PRO A 147 -8.14 -1.72 -3.04
C PRO A 147 -8.84 -1.83 -4.38
N ILE A 148 -10.18 -1.82 -4.37
CA ILE A 148 -11.05 -1.90 -5.56
C ILE A 148 -12.07 -0.79 -5.51
N GLN A 149 -12.09 0.05 -6.54
CA GLN A 149 -13.07 1.12 -6.68
C GLN A 149 -14.45 0.55 -7.04
N CYS A 150 -15.51 1.07 -6.39
CA CYS A 150 -16.90 0.65 -6.64
C CYS A 150 -17.45 1.24 -7.95
N GLU A 151 -16.84 0.90 -9.10
CA GLU A 151 -17.21 1.32 -10.45
C GLU A 151 -17.32 0.13 -11.42
N TYR A 152 -17.93 0.35 -12.59
CA TYR A 152 -18.29 -0.71 -13.55
C TYR A 152 -17.12 -1.66 -13.91
N PHE A 153 -15.93 -1.11 -14.12
CA PHE A 153 -14.74 -1.90 -14.44
C PHE A 153 -13.97 -2.39 -13.21
N ALA A 154 -14.63 -2.56 -12.06
CA ALA A 154 -14.00 -2.92 -10.79
C ALA A 154 -13.22 -4.26 -10.86
N LEU A 155 -13.75 -5.23 -11.59
CA LEU A 155 -13.14 -6.56 -11.74
C LEU A 155 -12.14 -6.65 -12.90
N GLU A 156 -12.08 -5.61 -13.75
CA GLU A 156 -11.09 -5.54 -14.81
C GLU A 156 -9.68 -5.39 -14.22
N GLY A 157 -8.72 -6.09 -14.74
CA GLY A 157 -7.34 -6.13 -14.22
C GLY A 157 -7.15 -6.94 -12.95
N LEU A 158 -8.24 -7.32 -12.25
CA LEU A 158 -8.14 -8.11 -11.03
C LEU A 158 -7.72 -9.56 -11.33
N SER A 159 -8.17 -10.10 -12.46
CA SER A 159 -7.73 -11.40 -12.96
C SER A 159 -6.22 -11.40 -13.22
N ASP A 160 -5.67 -10.31 -13.78
CA ASP A 160 -4.25 -10.16 -14.05
C ASP A 160 -3.45 -10.06 -12.76
N LEU A 161 -3.96 -9.30 -11.76
CA LEU A 161 -3.37 -9.26 -10.43
C LEU A 161 -3.33 -10.65 -9.79
N MET A 162 -4.45 -11.38 -9.81
CA MET A 162 -4.51 -12.72 -9.22
C MET A 162 -3.62 -13.73 -9.96
N ASN A 163 -3.48 -13.62 -11.28
CA ASN A 163 -2.53 -14.42 -12.06
C ASN A 163 -1.09 -14.09 -11.67
N THR A 164 -0.75 -12.81 -11.51
CA THR A 164 0.57 -12.37 -11.06
C THR A 164 0.86 -12.89 -9.65
N VAL A 165 -0.08 -12.76 -8.72
CA VAL A 165 0.04 -13.32 -7.36
C VAL A 165 0.31 -14.83 -7.40
N LYS A 166 -0.42 -15.57 -8.25
CA LYS A 166 -0.22 -17.01 -8.43
C LYS A 166 1.19 -17.33 -8.93
N LEU A 167 1.69 -16.59 -9.90
CA LEU A 167 3.05 -16.78 -10.45
C LEU A 167 4.13 -16.45 -9.40
N VAL A 168 3.98 -15.33 -8.67
CA VAL A 168 4.88 -14.98 -7.57
C VAL A 168 4.87 -16.05 -6.50
N LYS A 169 3.68 -16.53 -6.10
CA LYS A 169 3.54 -17.61 -5.12
C LYS A 169 4.20 -18.92 -5.56
N GLN A 170 4.14 -19.25 -6.83
CA GLN A 170 4.72 -20.48 -7.35
C GLN A 170 6.25 -20.44 -7.47
N ARG A 171 6.85 -19.25 -7.72
CA ARG A 171 8.26 -19.15 -8.13
C ARG A 171 9.14 -18.36 -7.18
N LEU A 172 8.59 -17.37 -6.45
CA LEU A 172 9.37 -16.39 -5.71
C LEU A 172 9.03 -16.36 -4.22
N ASN A 173 7.73 -16.40 -3.86
CA ASN A 173 7.25 -16.28 -2.48
C ASN A 173 6.09 -17.24 -2.22
N THR A 174 6.40 -18.48 -1.83
CA THR A 174 5.41 -19.55 -1.58
C THR A 174 4.43 -19.23 -0.45
N ASN A 175 4.81 -18.31 0.45
CA ASN A 175 4.00 -17.93 1.62
C ASN A 175 3.04 -16.78 1.35
N LEU A 176 3.16 -16.08 0.21
CA LEU A 176 2.30 -14.96 -0.13
C LEU A 176 0.82 -15.36 -0.09
N GLN A 177 0.03 -14.59 0.64
CA GLN A 177 -1.42 -14.79 0.73
C GLN A 177 -2.18 -13.52 0.32
N VAL A 178 -3.47 -13.67 0.00
CA VAL A 178 -4.36 -12.52 -0.15
C VAL A 178 -4.85 -12.12 1.23
N GLU A 179 -4.47 -10.93 1.70
CA GLU A 179 -4.97 -10.32 2.93
C GLU A 179 -6.46 -10.08 2.83
N GLY A 180 -6.81 -9.35 1.79
CA GLY A 180 -8.20 -9.05 1.51
C GLY A 180 -8.36 -8.00 0.42
N VAL A 181 -9.62 -7.71 0.15
CA VAL A 181 -10.09 -6.69 -0.78
C VAL A 181 -10.77 -5.58 0.01
N VAL A 182 -10.36 -4.35 -0.22
CA VAL A 182 -10.99 -3.13 0.34
C VAL A 182 -11.77 -2.43 -0.75
N LEU A 183 -13.07 -2.31 -0.57
CA LEU A 183 -13.93 -1.54 -1.48
C LEU A 183 -13.78 -0.05 -1.20
N THR A 184 -13.47 0.73 -2.24
CA THR A 184 -13.18 2.15 -2.14
C THR A 184 -14.14 3.00 -2.97
N MET A 185 -14.19 4.30 -2.65
CA MET A 185 -14.99 5.29 -3.38
C MET A 185 -16.46 4.90 -3.55
N PHE A 186 -17.01 4.23 -2.55
CA PHE A 186 -18.41 3.84 -2.53
C PHE A 186 -19.31 5.08 -2.50
N ASP A 187 -20.27 5.13 -3.40
CA ASP A 187 -21.30 6.19 -3.44
C ASP A 187 -22.68 5.55 -3.24
N ALA A 188 -23.24 5.74 -2.05
CA ALA A 188 -24.55 5.20 -1.68
C ALA A 188 -25.73 5.76 -2.52
N ARG A 189 -25.52 6.83 -3.27
CA ARG A 189 -26.54 7.44 -4.15
C ARG A 189 -26.71 6.66 -5.46
N THR A 190 -25.78 5.75 -5.79
CA THR A 190 -25.79 5.00 -7.03
C THR A 190 -26.07 3.52 -6.81
N ASN A 191 -26.99 2.95 -7.60
CA ASN A 191 -27.24 1.51 -7.60
C ASN A 191 -26.01 0.71 -8.06
N LEU A 192 -25.20 1.31 -8.92
CA LEU A 192 -23.99 0.68 -9.47
C LEU A 192 -23.01 0.29 -8.35
N SER A 193 -22.74 1.17 -7.38
CA SER A 193 -21.85 0.86 -6.29
C SER A 193 -22.29 -0.37 -5.49
N GLY A 194 -23.60 -0.51 -5.24
CA GLY A 194 -24.16 -1.68 -4.56
C GLY A 194 -24.03 -2.97 -5.38
N GLN A 195 -24.23 -2.89 -6.71
CA GLN A 195 -24.04 -4.03 -7.62
C GLN A 195 -22.58 -4.50 -7.62
N VAL A 196 -21.62 -3.56 -7.71
CA VAL A 196 -20.19 -3.87 -7.69
C VAL A 196 -19.79 -4.53 -6.37
N VAL A 197 -20.26 -4.01 -5.22
CA VAL A 197 -20.03 -4.64 -3.91
C VAL A 197 -20.46 -6.11 -3.91
N ASN A 198 -21.65 -6.41 -4.44
CA ASN A 198 -22.19 -7.78 -4.50
C ASN A 198 -21.35 -8.68 -5.41
N GLU A 199 -20.92 -8.18 -6.57
CA GLU A 199 -20.10 -8.96 -7.51
C GLU A 199 -18.70 -9.25 -6.92
N VAL A 200 -18.06 -8.26 -6.31
CA VAL A 200 -16.76 -8.45 -5.65
C VAL A 200 -16.88 -9.43 -4.48
N LYS A 201 -17.94 -9.34 -3.66
CA LYS A 201 -18.21 -10.29 -2.58
C LYS A 201 -18.46 -11.73 -3.08
N LYS A 202 -19.12 -11.90 -4.22
CA LYS A 202 -19.29 -13.23 -4.85
C LYS A 202 -17.95 -13.83 -5.28
N PHE A 203 -17.07 -13.00 -5.86
CA PHE A 203 -15.76 -13.46 -6.38
C PHE A 203 -14.78 -13.77 -5.24
N PHE A 204 -14.62 -12.87 -4.25
CA PHE A 204 -13.63 -12.98 -3.18
C PHE A 204 -14.15 -13.59 -1.88
N LYS A 205 -15.47 -13.80 -1.79
CA LYS A 205 -16.13 -14.41 -0.61
C LYS A 205 -15.69 -13.73 0.70
N ASN A 206 -15.08 -14.50 1.59
CA ASN A 206 -14.62 -14.08 2.93
C ASN A 206 -13.34 -13.24 2.92
N LYS A 207 -12.80 -12.91 1.74
CA LYS A 207 -11.61 -12.03 1.60
C LYS A 207 -11.97 -10.55 1.39
N VAL A 208 -13.27 -10.20 1.32
CA VAL A 208 -13.67 -8.79 1.25
C VAL A 208 -13.83 -8.26 2.67
N TYR A 209 -13.19 -7.12 2.95
CA TYR A 209 -13.39 -6.41 4.21
C TYR A 209 -14.84 -5.93 4.34
N ASP A 210 -15.39 -5.98 5.55
CA ASP A 210 -16.74 -5.46 5.81
C ASP A 210 -16.76 -3.94 5.76
N THR A 211 -15.66 -3.32 6.14
CA THR A 211 -15.45 -1.88 6.03
C THR A 211 -15.33 -1.44 4.58
N ILE A 212 -16.20 -0.52 4.16
CA ILE A 212 -16.21 0.09 2.83
C ILE A 212 -15.78 1.55 2.94
N ILE A 213 -14.81 1.99 2.13
CA ILE A 213 -14.34 3.37 2.11
C ILE A 213 -15.25 4.22 1.21
N PRO A 214 -15.91 5.25 1.76
CA PRO A 214 -16.82 6.07 0.98
C PRO A 214 -16.05 7.02 0.03
N ARG A 215 -16.72 7.45 -1.04
CA ARG A 215 -16.25 8.57 -1.85
C ARG A 215 -16.27 9.84 -0.97
N SER A 216 -15.13 10.49 -0.84
CA SER A 216 -14.96 11.64 0.06
C SER A 216 -14.00 12.66 -0.54
N VAL A 217 -14.46 13.89 -0.67
CA VAL A 217 -13.63 15.03 -1.10
C VAL A 217 -12.48 15.27 -0.10
N ARG A 218 -12.75 15.09 1.20
CA ARG A 218 -11.73 15.25 2.25
C ARG A 218 -10.55 14.30 2.09
N LEU A 219 -10.80 13.05 1.66
CA LEU A 219 -9.73 12.09 1.34
C LEU A 219 -8.88 12.53 0.14
N SER A 220 -9.45 13.26 -0.80
CA SER A 220 -8.73 13.79 -1.97
C SER A 220 -7.97 15.07 -1.65
N GLU A 221 -8.42 15.87 -0.69
CA GLU A 221 -7.80 17.12 -0.26
C GLU A 221 -6.60 16.87 0.68
N ALA A 222 -6.72 15.93 1.61
CA ALA A 222 -5.74 15.68 2.66
C ALA A 222 -4.28 15.54 2.16
N PRO A 223 -3.99 14.83 1.04
CA PRO A 223 -2.63 14.73 0.52
C PRO A 223 -2.00 16.06 0.12
N SER A 224 -2.79 17.06 -0.31
CA SER A 224 -2.27 18.39 -0.67
C SER A 224 -1.77 19.19 0.54
N PHE A 225 -2.11 18.74 1.74
CA PHE A 225 -1.63 19.27 3.02
C PHE A 225 -0.53 18.39 3.65
N GLY A 226 -0.14 17.29 3.00
CA GLY A 226 0.81 16.33 3.56
C GLY A 226 0.29 15.61 4.81
N LEU A 227 -1.03 15.45 4.95
CA LEU A 227 -1.65 14.90 6.15
C LEU A 227 -2.52 13.67 5.84
N PRO A 228 -2.42 12.60 6.64
CA PRO A 228 -3.43 11.55 6.60
C PRO A 228 -4.78 12.09 7.08
N ILE A 229 -5.86 11.45 6.65
CA ILE A 229 -7.23 11.92 6.92
C ILE A 229 -7.54 12.08 8.41
N THR A 230 -6.92 11.29 9.26
CA THR A 230 -7.11 11.33 10.71
C THR A 230 -6.56 12.60 11.36
N LEU A 231 -5.57 13.25 10.73
CA LEU A 231 -5.03 14.55 11.15
C LEU A 231 -5.69 15.69 10.39
N TYR A 232 -6.04 15.52 9.11
CA TYR A 232 -6.66 16.54 8.28
C TYR A 232 -8.12 16.82 8.67
N ASP A 233 -8.96 15.78 8.75
CA ASP A 233 -10.36 15.87 9.20
C ASP A 233 -10.77 14.62 9.98
N PRO A 234 -10.49 14.60 11.31
CA PRO A 234 -10.73 13.43 12.16
C PRO A 234 -12.19 12.96 12.24
N ARG A 235 -13.13 13.87 11.91
CA ARG A 235 -14.57 13.63 12.05
C ARG A 235 -15.27 13.24 10.76
N CYS A 236 -14.63 13.33 9.62
CA CYS A 236 -15.25 12.98 8.34
C CYS A 236 -15.51 11.46 8.21
N SER A 237 -16.36 11.11 7.23
CA SER A 237 -16.70 9.71 6.96
C SER A 237 -15.48 8.88 6.54
N GLY A 238 -14.55 9.48 5.80
CA GLY A 238 -13.29 8.83 5.39
C GLY A 238 -12.41 8.46 6.59
N SER A 239 -12.24 9.36 7.56
CA SER A 239 -11.48 9.10 8.78
C SER A 239 -12.10 7.96 9.59
N ARG A 240 -13.43 7.98 9.79
CA ARG A 240 -14.14 6.90 10.49
C ARG A 240 -13.97 5.56 9.78
N ALA A 241 -14.06 5.55 8.45
CA ALA A 241 -13.92 4.33 7.67
C ALA A 241 -12.50 3.73 7.77
N TYR A 242 -11.43 4.54 7.66
CA TYR A 242 -10.07 4.01 7.81
C TYR A 242 -9.75 3.55 9.24
N LYS A 243 -10.29 4.20 10.27
CA LYS A 243 -10.20 3.71 11.65
C LYS A 243 -10.90 2.35 11.82
N ALA A 244 -12.08 2.19 11.21
CA ALA A 244 -12.80 0.91 11.22
C ALA A 244 -12.02 -0.19 10.47
N LEU A 245 -11.45 0.14 9.30
CA LEU A 245 -10.62 -0.79 8.53
C LEU A 245 -9.37 -1.21 9.30
N ALA A 246 -8.72 -0.29 10.02
CA ALA A 246 -7.56 -0.61 10.86
C ALA A 246 -7.95 -1.59 11.98
N ASN A 247 -9.09 -1.35 12.66
CA ASN A 247 -9.60 -2.25 13.69
C ASN A 247 -9.92 -3.65 13.12
N GLU A 248 -10.53 -3.70 11.93
CA GLU A 248 -10.87 -4.96 11.26
C GLU A 248 -9.61 -5.74 10.86
N LEU A 249 -8.57 -5.05 10.36
CA LEU A 249 -7.31 -5.68 9.98
C LEU A 249 -6.61 -6.27 11.21
N ILE A 250 -6.46 -5.50 12.29
CA ILE A 250 -5.82 -5.95 13.54
C ILE A 250 -6.65 -7.07 14.20
N GLY A 251 -7.98 -6.96 14.17
CA GLY A 251 -8.87 -7.96 14.76
C GLY A 251 -8.85 -9.32 14.06
N LYS A 252 -8.45 -9.39 12.80
CA LYS A 252 -8.28 -10.66 12.06
C LYS A 252 -7.01 -11.43 12.45
N GLU A 253 -6.11 -10.81 13.21
CA GLU A 253 -4.86 -11.43 13.66
C GLU A 253 -4.95 -12.04 15.06
N ASN A 254 -6.01 -11.71 15.80
CA ASN A 254 -6.32 -12.26 17.13
C ASN A 254 -7.33 -13.42 17.00
#